data_aab13e1a526c49263c611318bc918570
#
_entry.id   aab13e1a526c49263c611318bc918570
#
_cell.length_a   1.000
_cell.length_b   1.000
_cell.length_c   1.000
_cell.angle_alpha   90.00
_cell.angle_beta   90.00
_cell.angle_gamma   90.00
#
_symmetry.space_group_name_H-M   'P 1'
#
loop_
_entity.id
_entity.type
_entity.pdbx_description
1 polymer ?
#
loop_
_entity_poly.entity_id
_entity_poly.type
_entity_poly.pdbx_seq_one_letter_code
_entity_poly.pdbx_strand_id
1 'polypeptide(L)'
;PFKWEVNHEDKRLEIKDKHSFEIGYERFFQVFKILKQIRNKILNPQIIDVGAFPGNMIKMSSEIFPDYENYTAVGLDLSQDFVENVKNYNVNCIDTEIDPNFPDSKNVKEWNTKGNDICYLLDTIEHLVDPIYCLENINKSLKIGGYLVLTTDNIANFFYILKMVLKGSSPNVHPILSSMFYKGNHRPHNKEFSK
;
A
#
# COMPACT_ATOMS: atom_id res chain seq x y z
N PRO A 1 -15.80 12.36 -14.87
CA PRO A 1 -15.97 11.32 -13.86
C PRO A 1 -15.13 10.13 -14.27
N PHE A 2 -14.16 9.77 -13.44
CA PHE A 2 -13.27 8.64 -13.64
C PHE A 2 -14.09 7.37 -13.38
N LYS A 3 -14.39 6.61 -14.42
CA LYS A 3 -14.96 5.28 -14.27
C LYS A 3 -13.80 4.29 -14.20
N TRP A 4 -13.56 3.73 -13.03
CA TRP A 4 -12.81 2.50 -12.91
C TRP A 4 -13.68 1.39 -13.49
N GLU A 5 -13.45 1.01 -14.72
CA GLU A 5 -13.92 -0.27 -15.22
C GLU A 5 -12.96 -1.32 -14.68
N VAL A 6 -13.42 -2.04 -13.67
CA VAL A 6 -12.78 -3.27 -13.24
C VAL A 6 -12.83 -4.20 -14.45
N ASN A 7 -11.69 -4.54 -15.00
CA ASN A 7 -11.65 -5.53 -16.06
C ASN A 7 -12.07 -6.88 -15.47
N HIS A 8 -13.31 -7.29 -15.75
CA HIS A 8 -13.90 -8.54 -15.23
C HIS A 8 -13.18 -9.81 -15.68
N GLU A 9 -12.25 -9.71 -16.64
CA GLU A 9 -11.40 -10.82 -17.06
C GLU A 9 -10.22 -11.07 -16.12
N ASP A 10 -9.84 -10.07 -15.31
CA ASP A 10 -8.79 -10.22 -14.31
C ASP A 10 -9.41 -10.60 -12.96
N LYS A 11 -9.64 -11.90 -12.76
CA LYS A 11 -10.30 -12.48 -11.56
C LYS A 11 -9.65 -12.11 -10.23
N ARG A 12 -8.46 -11.49 -10.24
CA ARG A 12 -7.72 -11.10 -9.04
C ARG A 12 -7.95 -9.66 -8.62
N LEU A 13 -8.44 -8.84 -9.54
CA LEU A 13 -8.94 -7.50 -9.24
C LEU A 13 -10.45 -7.51 -8.96
N GLU A 14 -11.08 -8.69 -8.91
CA GLU A 14 -12.45 -8.83 -8.43
C GLU A 14 -12.47 -8.43 -6.96
N ILE A 15 -12.83 -7.18 -6.73
CA ILE A 15 -13.37 -6.74 -5.45
C ILE A 15 -14.67 -7.50 -5.29
N LYS A 16 -14.59 -8.66 -4.61
CA LYS A 16 -15.72 -9.56 -4.40
C LYS A 16 -16.83 -8.92 -3.57
N ASP A 17 -16.55 -7.80 -2.96
CA ASP A 17 -17.48 -7.08 -2.11
C ASP A 17 -17.62 -5.63 -2.59
N LYS A 18 -18.78 -5.33 -3.15
CA LYS A 18 -19.14 -3.97 -3.58
C LYS A 18 -18.99 -2.95 -2.45
N HIS A 19 -19.22 -3.37 -1.22
CA HIS A 19 -19.10 -2.50 -0.04
C HIS A 19 -17.64 -2.14 0.25
N SER A 20 -16.73 -3.09 0.14
CA SER A 20 -15.28 -2.84 0.30
C SER A 20 -14.77 -1.94 -0.82
N PHE A 21 -15.30 -2.06 -2.03
CA PHE A 21 -15.00 -1.15 -3.13
C PHE A 21 -15.48 0.27 -2.85
N GLU A 22 -16.70 0.44 -2.37
CA GLU A 22 -17.26 1.76 -2.06
C GLU A 22 -16.47 2.46 -0.95
N ILE A 23 -16.00 1.76 0.07
CA ILE A 23 -15.15 2.29 1.13
C ILE A 23 -13.74 2.65 0.61
N GLY A 24 -13.15 1.80 -0.23
CA GLY A 24 -11.83 2.04 -0.82
C GLY A 24 -11.84 3.10 -1.92
N TYR A 25 -12.96 3.28 -2.61
CA TYR A 25 -13.08 4.18 -3.76
C TYR A 25 -12.73 5.62 -3.42
N GLU A 26 -13.27 6.17 -2.33
CA GLU A 26 -13.00 7.57 -1.95
C GLU A 26 -11.51 7.78 -1.65
N ARG A 27 -10.86 6.84 -1.00
CA ARG A 27 -9.44 6.87 -0.69
C ARG A 27 -8.58 6.88 -1.96
N PHE A 28 -8.82 5.93 -2.86
CA PHE A 28 -8.13 5.89 -4.15
C PHE A 28 -8.40 7.11 -5.01
N PHE A 29 -9.60 7.67 -4.94
CA PHE A 29 -9.94 8.92 -5.64
C PHE A 29 -9.15 10.12 -5.12
N GLN A 30 -8.93 10.21 -3.80
CA GLN A 30 -8.07 11.26 -3.23
C GLN A 30 -6.61 11.05 -3.63
N VAL A 31 -6.11 9.81 -3.58
CA VAL A 31 -4.76 9.47 -4.07
C VAL A 31 -4.60 9.89 -5.54
N PHE A 32 -5.57 9.55 -6.40
CA PHE A 32 -5.56 9.94 -7.80
C PHE A 32 -5.46 11.45 -8.01
N LYS A 33 -6.22 12.26 -7.24
CA LYS A 33 -6.13 13.72 -7.29
C LYS A 33 -4.73 14.23 -6.94
N ILE A 34 -4.14 13.68 -5.87
CA ILE A 34 -2.79 14.02 -5.41
C ILE A 34 -1.78 13.69 -6.51
N LEU A 35 -1.86 12.49 -7.09
CA LEU A 35 -0.95 12.06 -8.14
C LEU A 35 -1.05 12.94 -9.40
N LYS A 36 -2.24 13.38 -9.76
CA LYS A 36 -2.41 14.36 -10.86
C LYS A 36 -1.74 15.70 -10.57
N GLN A 37 -1.73 16.15 -9.33
CA GLN A 37 -1.00 17.37 -8.96
C GLN A 37 0.52 17.15 -9.01
N ILE A 38 1.00 15.98 -8.58
CA ILE A 38 2.42 15.60 -8.66
C ILE A 38 2.84 15.48 -10.13
N ARG A 39 2.01 14.90 -11.00
CA ARG A 39 2.27 14.77 -12.44
C ARG A 39 2.62 16.10 -13.11
N ASN A 40 2.00 17.19 -12.68
CA ASN A 40 2.29 18.53 -13.21
C ASN A 40 3.69 19.06 -12.84
N LYS A 41 4.38 18.38 -11.92
CA LYS A 41 5.68 18.81 -11.40
C LYS A 41 6.82 17.87 -11.78
N ILE A 42 6.52 16.60 -12.05
CA ILE A 42 7.53 15.57 -12.32
C ILE A 42 7.20 14.88 -13.64
N LEU A 43 8.18 14.82 -14.52
CA LEU A 43 8.19 14.01 -15.73
C LEU A 43 9.09 12.78 -15.52
N ASN A 44 8.75 11.67 -16.15
CA ASN A 44 9.51 10.41 -16.08
C ASN A 44 9.85 9.99 -14.63
N PRO A 45 8.87 9.90 -13.71
CA PRO A 45 9.18 9.60 -12.32
C PRO A 45 9.75 8.20 -12.14
N GLN A 46 10.65 8.06 -11.17
CA GLN A 46 10.99 6.79 -10.56
C GLN A 46 10.07 6.57 -9.36
N ILE A 47 9.37 5.45 -9.36
CA ILE A 47 8.31 5.15 -8.39
C ILE A 47 8.70 3.91 -7.58
N ILE A 48 8.50 3.97 -6.27
CA ILE A 48 8.56 2.82 -5.38
C ILE A 48 7.23 2.66 -4.64
N ASP A 49 6.72 1.42 -4.60
CA ASP A 49 5.44 1.06 -3.96
C ASP A 49 5.71 0.04 -2.86
N VAL A 50 5.59 0.47 -1.62
CA VAL A 50 5.90 -0.33 -0.42
C VAL A 50 4.60 -0.90 0.14
N GLY A 51 4.50 -2.23 0.16
CA GLY A 51 3.25 -2.94 0.41
C GLY A 51 2.40 -3.04 -0.86
N ALA A 52 3.03 -3.28 -2.01
CA ALA A 52 2.44 -3.17 -3.34
C ALA A 52 1.30 -4.14 -3.66
N PHE A 53 1.12 -5.23 -2.89
CA PHE A 53 0.04 -6.18 -3.13
C PHE A 53 -1.35 -5.52 -2.96
N PRO A 54 -2.32 -5.77 -3.83
CA PRO A 54 -2.33 -6.66 -5.00
C PRO A 54 -1.93 -6.01 -6.34
N GLY A 55 -1.36 -4.80 -6.37
CA GLY A 55 -0.86 -4.15 -7.58
C GLY A 55 -1.76 -3.05 -8.15
N ASN A 56 -2.77 -2.60 -7.43
CA ASN A 56 -3.71 -1.56 -7.90
C ASN A 56 -3.01 -0.26 -8.31
N MET A 57 -1.94 0.12 -7.60
CA MET A 57 -1.21 1.35 -7.86
C MET A 57 -0.38 1.32 -9.12
N ILE A 58 0.04 0.14 -9.57
CA ILE A 58 0.79 -0.03 -10.82
C ILE A 58 -0.06 0.43 -11.99
N LYS A 59 -1.31 -0.04 -12.06
CA LYS A 59 -2.26 0.36 -13.10
C LYS A 59 -2.55 1.87 -13.04
N MET A 60 -2.87 2.40 -11.87
CA MET A 60 -3.13 3.83 -11.69
C MET A 60 -1.92 4.68 -12.10
N SER A 61 -0.73 4.25 -11.73
CA SER A 61 0.51 4.96 -12.07
C SER A 61 0.79 4.93 -13.56
N SER A 62 0.55 3.83 -14.24
CA SER A 62 0.74 3.74 -15.70
C SER A 62 -0.21 4.66 -16.49
N GLU A 63 -1.39 4.94 -15.94
CA GLU A 63 -2.34 5.88 -16.55
C GLU A 63 -1.98 7.35 -16.28
N ILE A 64 -1.48 7.66 -15.08
CA ILE A 64 -1.13 9.05 -14.69
C ILE A 64 0.27 9.43 -15.17
N PHE A 65 1.20 8.51 -15.10
CA PHE A 65 2.60 8.67 -15.49
C PHE A 65 2.96 7.65 -16.60
N PRO A 66 2.42 7.77 -17.81
CA PRO A 66 2.69 6.82 -18.89
C PRO A 66 4.17 6.78 -19.30
N ASP A 67 4.92 7.76 -18.84
CA ASP A 67 6.35 7.97 -19.07
C ASP A 67 7.20 7.65 -17.82
N TYR A 68 6.70 6.93 -16.81
CA TYR A 68 7.55 6.59 -15.68
C TYR A 68 8.79 5.81 -16.10
N GLU A 69 9.93 6.16 -15.52
CA GLU A 69 11.22 5.55 -15.88
C GLU A 69 11.35 4.15 -15.29
N ASN A 70 10.94 4.00 -14.03
CA ASN A 70 10.99 2.74 -13.32
C ASN A 70 9.90 2.67 -12.26
N TYR A 71 9.33 1.48 -12.08
CA TYR A 71 8.40 1.17 -10.99
C TYR A 71 8.93 -0.01 -10.19
N THR A 72 9.18 0.17 -8.90
CA THR A 72 9.63 -0.89 -7.99
C THR A 72 8.53 -1.23 -7.01
N ALA A 73 8.00 -2.44 -7.10
CA ALA A 73 7.06 -3.00 -6.14
C ALA A 73 7.82 -3.74 -5.04
N VAL A 74 7.54 -3.41 -3.80
CA VAL A 74 8.20 -3.98 -2.60
C VAL A 74 7.16 -4.53 -1.65
N GLY A 75 7.37 -5.73 -1.14
CA GLY A 75 6.49 -6.33 -0.13
C GLY A 75 6.64 -7.82 -0.01
N LEU A 76 5.92 -8.42 0.94
CA LEU A 76 5.75 -9.85 1.03
C LEU A 76 4.73 -10.35 0.02
N ASP A 77 4.91 -11.61 -0.39
CA ASP A 77 4.01 -12.31 -1.31
C ASP A 77 3.86 -11.66 -2.68
N LEU A 78 4.90 -10.97 -3.12
CA LEU A 78 5.05 -10.66 -4.53
C LEU A 78 5.32 -11.97 -5.29
N SER A 79 4.37 -12.89 -5.13
CA SER A 79 4.40 -14.26 -5.64
C SER A 79 4.55 -14.28 -7.16
N GLN A 80 4.82 -15.45 -7.71
CA GLN A 80 4.84 -15.65 -9.16
C GLN A 80 3.53 -15.17 -9.81
N ASP A 81 2.43 -15.30 -9.10
CA ASP A 81 1.13 -14.81 -9.54
C ASP A 81 1.05 -13.28 -9.60
N PHE A 82 1.61 -12.58 -8.62
CA PHE A 82 1.71 -11.12 -8.68
C PHE A 82 2.58 -10.67 -9.86
N VAL A 83 3.76 -11.29 -10.02
CA VAL A 83 4.67 -10.99 -11.14
C VAL A 83 3.99 -11.20 -12.49
N GLU A 84 3.22 -12.28 -12.63
CA GLU A 84 2.47 -12.55 -13.86
C GLU A 84 1.37 -11.49 -14.13
N ASN A 85 0.71 -11.00 -13.08
CA ASN A 85 -0.30 -9.94 -13.21
C ASN A 85 0.26 -8.61 -13.67
N VAL A 86 1.49 -8.30 -13.26
CA VAL A 86 2.13 -7.02 -13.57
C VAL A 86 3.10 -7.09 -14.75
N LYS A 87 3.22 -8.25 -15.41
CA LYS A 87 4.17 -8.48 -16.52
C LYS A 87 4.04 -7.52 -17.69
N ASN A 88 2.85 -6.96 -17.91
CA ASN A 88 2.60 -6.00 -18.98
C ASN A 88 3.04 -4.58 -18.63
N TYR A 89 3.51 -4.38 -17.40
CA TYR A 89 4.03 -3.12 -16.90
C TYR A 89 5.55 -3.26 -16.68
N ASN A 90 6.28 -2.18 -16.82
CA ASN A 90 7.71 -2.15 -16.50
C ASN A 90 7.90 -2.06 -14.98
N VAL A 91 7.80 -3.21 -14.28
CA VAL A 91 7.84 -3.31 -12.82
C VAL A 91 8.98 -4.21 -12.37
N ASN A 92 9.81 -3.68 -11.49
CA ASN A 92 10.78 -4.45 -10.72
C ASN A 92 10.14 -4.90 -9.41
N CYS A 93 10.12 -6.22 -9.14
CA CYS A 93 9.51 -6.79 -7.94
C CYS A 93 10.60 -7.19 -6.93
N ILE A 94 10.50 -6.66 -5.71
CA ILE A 94 11.35 -7.03 -4.58
C ILE A 94 10.48 -7.73 -3.53
N ASP A 95 10.49 -9.06 -3.55
CA ASP A 95 9.82 -9.87 -2.53
C ASP A 95 10.66 -9.87 -1.25
N THR A 96 10.21 -9.12 -0.26
CA THR A 96 10.91 -8.92 1.00
C THR A 96 9.96 -8.53 2.13
N GLU A 97 10.37 -8.86 3.34
CA GLU A 97 9.78 -8.31 4.56
C GLU A 97 10.15 -6.83 4.69
N ILE A 98 9.14 -5.98 4.85
CA ILE A 98 9.31 -4.53 5.04
C ILE A 98 9.38 -4.12 6.52
N ASP A 99 9.11 -5.06 7.43
CA ASP A 99 9.12 -4.89 8.88
C ASP A 99 9.90 -6.04 9.54
N PRO A 100 11.23 -5.89 9.75
CA PRO A 100 12.06 -6.93 10.31
C PRO A 100 11.70 -7.29 11.76
N ASN A 101 10.99 -6.41 12.45
CA ASN A 101 10.56 -6.62 13.84
C ASN A 101 9.23 -7.38 13.93
N PHE A 102 8.62 -7.73 12.78
CA PHE A 102 7.44 -8.57 12.78
C PHE A 102 7.81 -10.00 13.26
N PRO A 103 7.02 -10.58 14.19
CA PRO A 103 7.22 -11.98 14.59
C PRO A 103 7.21 -12.89 13.36
N ASP A 104 8.12 -13.86 13.30
CA ASP A 104 8.30 -14.80 12.18
C ASP A 104 8.83 -14.18 10.86
N SER A 105 9.40 -13.00 10.91
CA SER A 105 10.05 -12.36 9.77
C SER A 105 11.21 -13.24 9.24
N LYS A 106 11.08 -13.74 8.02
CA LYS A 106 12.03 -14.71 7.44
C LYS A 106 12.78 -14.22 6.21
N ASN A 107 12.25 -13.23 5.53
CA ASN A 107 12.78 -12.80 4.23
C ASN A 107 13.03 -11.29 4.24
N VAL A 108 14.04 -10.86 5.00
CA VAL A 108 14.45 -9.44 5.04
C VAL A 108 15.57 -9.23 4.05
N LYS A 109 15.30 -8.49 2.98
CA LYS A 109 16.29 -8.05 1.99
C LYS A 109 16.34 -6.53 2.02
N GLU A 110 17.46 -5.98 1.61
CA GLU A 110 17.56 -4.55 1.38
C GLU A 110 16.68 -4.15 0.19
N TRP A 111 15.81 -3.17 0.39
CA TRP A 111 14.86 -2.72 -0.62
C TRP A 111 14.89 -1.19 -0.87
N ASN A 112 15.77 -0.47 -0.16
CA ASN A 112 15.89 0.97 -0.26
C ASN A 112 16.61 1.40 -1.56
N THR A 113 15.96 1.16 -2.69
CA THR A 113 16.43 1.70 -3.98
C THR A 113 16.48 3.22 -3.92
N LYS A 114 17.64 3.81 -4.22
CA LYS A 114 17.83 5.26 -4.13
C LYS A 114 17.34 5.96 -5.39
N GLY A 115 16.92 7.21 -5.22
CA GLY A 115 16.63 8.08 -6.35
C GLY A 115 15.17 8.06 -6.80
N ASN A 116 14.25 7.61 -5.95
CA ASN A 116 12.82 7.63 -6.27
C ASN A 116 12.23 9.04 -6.12
N ASP A 117 11.38 9.40 -7.06
CA ASP A 117 10.63 10.66 -7.05
C ASP A 117 9.34 10.54 -6.23
N ILE A 118 8.73 9.35 -6.25
CA ILE A 118 7.45 9.07 -5.60
C ILE A 118 7.56 7.74 -4.85
N CYS A 119 7.11 7.73 -3.60
CA CYS A 119 6.90 6.52 -2.82
C CYS A 119 5.42 6.39 -2.46
N TYR A 120 4.85 5.20 -2.66
CA TYR A 120 3.55 4.82 -2.12
C TYR A 120 3.73 3.98 -0.86
N LEU A 121 2.90 4.26 0.14
CA LEU A 121 2.71 3.46 1.36
C LEU A 121 1.22 3.49 1.69
N LEU A 122 0.43 2.68 0.99
CA LEU A 122 -1.02 2.73 1.06
C LEU A 122 -1.56 1.56 1.88
N ASP A 123 -2.32 1.88 2.94
CA ASP A 123 -2.98 0.90 3.82
C ASP A 123 -2.00 -0.19 4.32
N THR A 124 -0.80 0.22 4.65
CA THR A 124 0.31 -0.67 5.02
C THR A 124 0.85 -0.33 6.40
N ILE A 125 0.96 0.96 6.72
CA ILE A 125 1.63 1.44 7.96
C ILE A 125 0.96 0.91 9.24
N GLU A 126 -0.36 0.71 9.22
CA GLU A 126 -1.14 0.17 10.33
C GLU A 126 -0.84 -1.30 10.63
N HIS A 127 -0.28 -2.01 9.67
CA HIS A 127 0.11 -3.43 9.78
C HIS A 127 1.52 -3.62 10.33
N LEU A 128 2.33 -2.55 10.40
CA LEU A 128 3.73 -2.64 10.81
C LEU A 128 3.87 -2.64 12.34
N VAL A 129 4.78 -3.46 12.84
CA VAL A 129 5.23 -3.45 14.24
C VAL A 129 6.13 -2.24 14.45
N ASP A 130 7.05 -2.01 13.52
CA ASP A 130 7.97 -0.88 13.53
C ASP A 130 7.79 0.01 12.29
N PRO A 131 6.79 0.91 12.30
CA PRO A 131 6.57 1.84 11.20
C PRO A 131 7.72 2.83 11.02
N ILE A 132 8.49 3.11 12.08
CA ILE A 132 9.63 4.04 12.01
C ILE A 132 10.73 3.47 11.13
N TYR A 133 11.06 2.18 11.31
CA TYR A 133 12.02 1.50 10.42
C TYR A 133 11.61 1.62 8.94
N CYS A 134 10.35 1.36 8.64
CA CYS A 134 9.84 1.46 7.27
C CYS A 134 9.96 2.90 6.73
N LEU A 135 9.54 3.91 7.50
CA LEU A 135 9.61 5.31 7.11
C LEU A 135 11.04 5.81 6.92
N GLU A 136 11.99 5.35 7.75
CA GLU A 136 13.41 5.67 7.57
C GLU A 136 13.97 5.10 6.27
N ASN A 137 13.60 3.88 5.90
CA ASN A 137 14.01 3.28 4.63
C ASN A 137 13.37 4.00 3.44
N ILE A 138 12.10 4.39 3.53
CA ILE A 138 11.44 5.23 2.53
C ILE A 138 12.17 6.56 2.37
N ASN A 139 12.49 7.23 3.48
CA ASN A 139 13.23 8.50 3.44
C ASN A 139 14.60 8.38 2.78
N LYS A 140 15.32 7.27 3.01
CA LYS A 140 16.61 6.98 2.35
C LYS A 140 16.44 6.69 0.85
N SER A 141 15.30 6.18 0.43
CA SER A 141 15.02 5.82 -0.96
C SER A 141 14.57 7.03 -1.80
N LEU A 142 13.92 8.01 -1.19
CA LEU A 142 13.44 9.20 -1.88
C LEU A 142 14.56 10.18 -2.21
N LYS A 143 14.42 10.87 -3.33
CA LYS A 143 15.19 12.08 -3.67
C LYS A 143 14.84 13.22 -2.72
N ILE A 144 15.74 14.17 -2.57
CA ILE A 144 15.42 15.46 -1.92
C ILE A 144 14.29 16.12 -2.72
N GLY A 145 13.17 16.44 -2.06
CA GLY A 145 11.96 16.97 -2.70
C GLY A 145 11.05 15.91 -3.31
N GLY A 146 11.36 14.62 -3.12
CA GLY A 146 10.47 13.52 -3.50
C GLY A 146 9.19 13.46 -2.64
N TYR A 147 8.21 12.71 -3.09
CA TYR A 147 6.87 12.63 -2.50
C TYR A 147 6.62 11.27 -1.86
N LEU A 148 6.20 11.27 -0.60
CA LEU A 148 5.56 10.12 0.02
C LEU A 148 4.03 10.30 -0.05
N VAL A 149 3.35 9.37 -0.70
CA VAL A 149 1.88 9.28 -0.70
C VAL A 149 1.50 8.14 0.25
N LEU A 150 0.90 8.50 1.38
CA LEU A 150 0.56 7.58 2.44
C LEU A 150 -0.95 7.62 2.71
N THR A 151 -1.54 6.44 2.88
CA THR A 151 -2.89 6.28 3.41
C THR A 151 -2.90 5.30 4.57
N THR A 152 -3.84 5.50 5.49
CA THR A 152 -4.11 4.61 6.61
C THR A 152 -5.54 4.79 7.09
N ASP A 153 -6.07 3.84 7.82
CA ASP A 153 -7.39 3.94 8.42
C ASP A 153 -7.46 5.07 9.45
N ASN A 154 -8.58 5.79 9.44
CA ASN A 154 -8.83 6.85 10.38
C ASN A 154 -9.68 6.33 11.57
N ILE A 155 -9.04 6.09 12.71
CA ILE A 155 -9.72 5.67 13.95
C ILE A 155 -10.77 6.67 14.44
N ALA A 156 -10.59 7.96 14.15
CA ALA A 156 -11.54 9.03 14.54
C ALA A 156 -12.77 9.07 13.62
N ASN A 157 -12.96 8.09 12.74
CA ASN A 157 -14.21 7.95 11.99
C ASN A 157 -15.38 7.71 12.96
N PHE A 158 -16.47 8.42 12.75
CA PHE A 158 -17.67 8.36 13.61
C PHE A 158 -18.16 6.92 13.85
N PHE A 159 -18.18 6.08 12.81
CA PHE A 159 -18.62 4.69 12.95
C PHE A 159 -17.66 3.84 13.79
N TYR A 160 -16.35 4.11 13.74
CA TYR A 160 -15.37 3.43 14.61
C TYR A 160 -15.53 3.87 16.06
N ILE A 161 -15.70 5.18 16.29
CA ILE A 161 -15.96 5.70 17.64
C ILE A 161 -17.24 5.07 18.21
N LEU A 162 -18.31 5.03 17.42
CA LEU A 162 -19.57 4.40 17.85
C LEU A 162 -19.38 2.92 18.18
N LYS A 163 -18.65 2.17 17.34
CA LYS A 163 -18.33 0.76 17.61
C LYS A 163 -17.50 0.59 18.88
N MET A 164 -16.50 1.46 19.12
CA MET A 164 -15.70 1.42 20.35
C MET A 164 -16.56 1.68 21.59
N VAL A 165 -17.45 2.66 21.54
CA VAL A 165 -18.37 2.96 22.65
C VAL A 165 -19.31 1.80 22.94
N LEU A 166 -19.87 1.18 21.90
CA LEU A 166 -20.85 0.09 22.04
C LEU A 166 -20.20 -1.25 22.40
N LYS A 167 -19.00 -1.53 21.96
CA LYS A 167 -18.32 -2.82 22.14
C LYS A 167 -17.20 -2.80 23.18
N GLY A 168 -16.78 -1.62 23.62
CA GLY A 168 -15.69 -1.47 24.59
C GLY A 168 -14.30 -1.83 24.08
N SER A 169 -14.14 -2.00 22.76
CA SER A 169 -12.85 -2.36 22.14
C SER A 169 -12.75 -1.80 20.73
N SER A 170 -11.52 -1.49 20.30
CA SER A 170 -11.29 -1.15 18.89
C SER A 170 -11.59 -2.36 17.99
N PRO A 171 -12.37 -2.19 16.93
CA PRO A 171 -12.76 -3.30 16.06
C PRO A 171 -11.63 -3.80 15.14
N ASN A 172 -10.56 -3.02 14.95
CA ASN A 172 -9.55 -3.27 13.92
C ASN A 172 -8.17 -3.61 14.47
N VAL A 173 -7.88 -3.28 15.76
CA VAL A 173 -6.58 -3.62 16.36
C VAL A 173 -6.63 -5.01 16.98
N HIS A 174 -5.75 -5.87 16.51
CA HIS A 174 -5.53 -7.18 17.09
C HIS A 174 -4.16 -7.21 17.78
N PRO A 175 -4.03 -7.74 18.99
CA PRO A 175 -2.72 -7.89 19.64
C PRO A 175 -1.79 -8.73 18.78
N ILE A 176 -0.55 -8.30 18.63
CA ILE A 176 0.49 -8.99 17.85
C ILE A 176 0.71 -10.45 18.32
N LEU A 177 0.47 -10.70 19.61
CA LEU A 177 0.53 -12.02 20.21
C LEU A 177 -0.50 -13.02 19.64
N SER A 178 -1.41 -12.56 18.81
CA SER A 178 -2.39 -13.42 18.14
C SER A 178 -1.88 -14.02 16.83
N SER A 179 -0.57 -14.09 16.60
CA SER A 179 0.01 -14.80 15.45
C SER A 179 -0.50 -16.25 15.33
N MET A 180 -0.89 -16.87 16.46
CA MET A 180 -1.59 -18.18 16.48
C MET A 180 -2.92 -18.19 15.70
N PHE A 181 -3.55 -17.05 15.46
CA PHE A 181 -4.80 -16.93 14.71
C PHE A 181 -4.59 -16.55 13.26
N TYR A 182 -3.34 -16.34 12.85
CA TYR A 182 -2.99 -15.93 11.52
C TYR A 182 -3.00 -17.11 10.57
N LYS A 183 -4.04 -17.22 9.79
CA LYS A 183 -4.09 -18.14 8.64
C LYS A 183 -3.99 -17.31 7.37
N GLY A 184 -2.80 -17.29 6.77
CA GLY A 184 -2.57 -16.64 5.50
C GLY A 184 -1.71 -15.36 5.59
N ASN A 185 -1.55 -14.68 4.48
CA ASN A 185 -0.62 -13.57 4.29
C ASN A 185 -1.18 -12.21 4.70
N HIS A 186 -2.40 -12.18 5.24
CA HIS A 186 -3.03 -10.94 5.66
C HIS A 186 -2.69 -10.63 7.11
N ARG A 187 -2.01 -9.51 7.36
CA ARG A 187 -1.64 -9.04 8.69
C ARG A 187 -2.76 -8.22 9.30
N PRO A 188 -3.06 -8.37 10.61
CA PRO A 188 -4.00 -7.50 11.29
C PRO A 188 -3.44 -6.09 11.43
N HIS A 189 -4.33 -5.14 11.71
CA HIS A 189 -3.92 -3.80 12.11
C HIS A 189 -3.24 -3.88 13.49
N ASN A 190 -1.99 -3.46 13.55
CA ASN A 190 -1.23 -3.36 14.80
C ASN A 190 -1.37 -1.99 15.45
N LYS A 191 -1.67 -0.98 14.65
CA LYS A 191 -1.79 0.41 15.09
C LYS A 191 -2.96 1.08 14.37
N GLU A 192 -3.55 2.03 15.04
CA GLU A 192 -4.57 2.90 14.46
C GLU A 192 -4.14 4.35 14.65
N PHE A 193 -4.35 5.15 13.64
CA PHE A 193 -3.94 6.54 13.62
C PHE A 193 -5.17 7.45 13.60
N SER A 194 -5.12 8.56 14.35
CA SER A 194 -6.10 9.64 14.27
C SER A 194 -5.52 10.82 13.49
N LYS A 195 -6.39 11.53 12.79
CA LYS A 195 -6.02 12.81 12.18
C LYS A 195 -5.88 13.89 13.24
#